data_3e4bac6646c14c48977015b58980663b
#
_entry.id   3e4bac6646c14c48977015b58980663b
#
_cell.length_a   1.000
_cell.length_b   1.000
_cell.length_c   1.000
_cell.angle_alpha   90.00
_cell.angle_beta   90.00
_cell.angle_gamma   90.00
#
_symmetry.space_group_name_H-M   'P 1'
#
loop_
_entity.id
_entity.type
_entity.pdbx_description
1 polymer ?
#
loop_
_entity_poly.entity_id
_entity_poly.type
_entity_poly.pdbx_seq_one_letter_code
_entity_poly.pdbx_strand_id
1 'polypeptide(L)'
;MAEVTNTPWKERYAYVIEKQDQTNNKPRLVASPKKQLHVSPFWGMDHDYDWSFSQPESNLSVYMRNFKEDKMVFDVALNLKRKVFSNRSLFRAILRFPFITLMVVYRIHWQAFILYIKRAPFFTHPDKL
;
A
#
# COMPACT_ATOMS: atom_id res chain seq x y z
N MET A 1 11.26 6.66 6.59
CA MET A 1 10.53 5.61 7.31
C MET A 1 9.11 5.53 6.77
N ALA A 2 8.61 4.34 6.47
CA ALA A 2 7.23 4.10 6.10
C ALA A 2 6.60 3.16 7.14
N GLU A 3 5.50 3.57 7.74
CA GLU A 3 4.72 2.73 8.64
C GLU A 3 3.58 2.08 7.87
N VAL A 4 3.48 0.76 7.98
CA VAL A 4 2.38 -0.03 7.44
C VAL A 4 1.54 -0.56 8.60
N THR A 5 0.25 -0.29 8.54
CA THR A 5 -0.71 -0.76 9.54
C THR A 5 -1.66 -1.77 8.90
N ASN A 6 -1.76 -2.93 9.52
CA ASN A 6 -2.74 -3.94 9.14
C ASN A 6 -3.98 -3.80 10.02
N THR A 7 -5.04 -3.26 9.46
CA THR A 7 -6.26 -2.93 10.20
C THR A 7 -6.98 -4.15 10.81
N PRO A 8 -7.13 -5.30 10.12
CA PRO A 8 -7.83 -6.46 10.67
C PRO A 8 -7.20 -7.02 11.93
N TRP A 9 -5.86 -7.02 12.02
CA TRP A 9 -5.12 -7.60 13.15
C TRP A 9 -4.46 -6.55 14.04
N LYS A 10 -4.62 -5.24 13.73
CA LYS A 10 -4.04 -4.10 14.47
C LYS A 10 -2.51 -4.13 14.57
N GLU A 11 -1.86 -4.81 13.65
CA GLU A 11 -0.41 -4.89 13.58
C GLU A 11 0.17 -3.66 12.88
N ARG A 12 1.35 -3.24 13.32
CA ARG A 12 2.10 -2.14 12.73
C ARG A 12 3.54 -2.53 12.54
N TYR A 13 4.10 -2.17 11.40
CA TYR A 13 5.51 -2.34 11.15
C TYR A 13 6.08 -1.10 10.45
N ALA A 14 7.26 -0.65 10.94
CA ALA A 14 7.96 0.50 10.39
C ALA A 14 9.14 0.04 9.54
N TYR A 15 9.09 0.34 8.26
CA TYR A 15 10.17 0.08 7.32
C TYR A 15 11.08 1.30 7.21
N VAL A 16 12.39 1.09 7.35
CA VAL A 16 13.38 2.13 7.09
C VAL A 16 13.61 2.20 5.58
N ILE A 17 13.52 3.41 5.04
CA ILE A 17 13.72 3.68 3.62
C ILE A 17 15.00 4.49 3.50
N GLU A 18 15.98 3.95 2.81
CA GLU A 18 17.25 4.63 2.57
C GLU A 18 17.16 5.50 1.32
N LYS A 19 17.87 6.62 1.35
CA LYS A 19 17.99 7.48 0.19
C LYS A 19 19.03 6.89 -0.74
N GLN A 20 18.62 6.33 -1.87
CA GLN A 20 19.54 6.00 -2.95
C GLN A 20 19.68 7.19 -3.91
N ASP A 21 20.91 7.67 -4.09
CA ASP A 21 21.22 8.59 -5.17
C ASP A 21 21.14 7.83 -6.49
N GLN A 22 20.06 8.04 -7.20
CA GLN A 22 19.93 7.51 -8.56
C GLN A 22 20.31 8.58 -9.57
N THR A 23 21.07 8.18 -10.55
CA THR A 23 21.73 8.94 -11.62
C THR A 23 20.80 9.78 -12.53
N ASN A 24 19.51 9.76 -12.32
CA ASN A 24 18.53 10.54 -13.08
C ASN A 24 17.94 11.65 -12.19
N ASN A 25 18.55 12.80 -12.19
CA ASN A 25 18.12 14.17 -11.84
C ASN A 25 16.88 14.39 -10.91
N LYS A 26 16.26 13.35 -10.34
CA LYS A 26 15.22 13.45 -9.32
C LYS A 26 15.50 12.43 -8.22
N PRO A 27 15.78 12.90 -7.02
CA PRO A 27 16.06 12.01 -5.89
C PRO A 27 14.84 11.13 -5.61
N ARG A 28 15.06 9.84 -5.65
CA ARG A 28 14.08 8.82 -5.25
C ARG A 28 14.54 8.13 -3.98
N LEU A 29 13.60 7.83 -3.12
CA LEU A 29 13.80 6.96 -1.97
C LEU A 29 13.44 5.55 -2.39
N VAL A 30 14.36 4.61 -2.29
CA VAL A 30 14.14 3.22 -2.67
C VAL A 30 14.35 2.33 -1.44
N ALA A 31 13.55 1.31 -1.30
CA ALA A 31 13.71 0.29 -0.29
C ALA A 31 13.27 -1.06 -0.82
N SER A 32 14.02 -2.10 -0.51
CA SER A 32 13.68 -3.48 -0.86
C SER A 32 13.55 -4.32 0.43
N PRO A 33 12.55 -4.02 1.28
CA PRO A 33 12.37 -4.76 2.52
C PRO A 33 11.75 -6.13 2.25
N LYS A 34 12.17 -7.13 3.04
CA LYS A 34 11.44 -8.40 3.12
C LYS A 34 10.09 -8.17 3.79
N LYS A 35 9.10 -8.93 3.37
CA LYS A 35 7.75 -8.88 3.96
C LYS A 35 7.79 -9.31 5.42
N GLN A 36 7.41 -8.39 6.32
CA GLN A 36 7.36 -8.63 7.77
C GLN A 36 5.92 -8.71 8.29
N LEU A 37 4.96 -8.23 7.51
CA LEU A 37 3.58 -8.09 7.93
C LEU A 37 2.65 -8.92 7.06
N HIS A 38 1.78 -9.71 7.67
CA HIS A 38 0.75 -10.48 6.99
C HIS A 38 -0.47 -9.59 6.67
N VAL A 39 -0.42 -8.88 5.54
CA VAL A 39 -1.43 -7.86 5.19
C VAL A 39 -2.67 -8.41 4.47
N SER A 40 -2.62 -9.63 3.97
CA SER A 40 -3.74 -10.20 3.23
C SER A 40 -3.81 -11.72 3.41
N PRO A 41 -4.99 -12.29 3.68
CA PRO A 41 -5.17 -13.73 3.80
C PRO A 41 -5.01 -14.48 2.46
N PHE A 42 -4.90 -13.75 1.35
CA PHE A 42 -4.73 -14.36 0.01
C PHE A 42 -3.27 -14.39 -0.46
N TRP A 43 -2.33 -13.86 0.37
CA TRP A 43 -0.91 -13.76 0.02
C TRP A 43 -0.04 -14.23 1.18
N GLY A 44 0.77 -15.26 0.94
CA GLY A 44 1.73 -15.78 1.91
C GLY A 44 2.80 -14.77 2.34
N MET A 45 3.73 -15.20 3.20
CA MET A 45 4.82 -14.33 3.72
C MET A 45 6.06 -14.33 2.82
N ASP A 46 6.19 -15.27 1.89
CA ASP A 46 7.31 -15.51 0.99
C ASP A 46 7.34 -14.53 -0.20
N HIS A 47 7.35 -13.23 0.10
CA HIS A 47 7.37 -12.19 -0.91
C HIS A 47 8.42 -11.13 -0.57
N ASP A 48 9.10 -10.63 -1.59
CA ASP A 48 10.01 -9.50 -1.52
C ASP A 48 9.32 -8.23 -2.04
N TYR A 49 9.54 -7.14 -1.34
CA TYR A 49 9.02 -5.84 -1.74
C TYR A 49 10.11 -5.02 -2.42
N ASP A 50 9.72 -4.27 -3.42
CA ASP A 50 10.52 -3.19 -4.00
C ASP A 50 9.67 -1.92 -4.04
N TRP A 51 10.09 -0.93 -3.27
CA TRP A 51 9.37 0.31 -3.07
C TRP A 51 10.16 1.49 -3.60
N SER A 52 9.48 2.38 -4.31
CA SER A 52 10.05 3.61 -4.83
C SER A 52 9.14 4.79 -4.52
N PHE A 53 9.70 5.83 -3.93
CA PHE A 53 9.00 7.05 -3.56
C PHE A 53 9.67 8.24 -4.24
N SER A 54 8.89 9.15 -4.83
CA SER A 54 9.42 10.46 -5.19
C SER A 54 9.57 11.33 -3.94
N GLN A 55 10.39 12.37 -4.01
CA GLN A 55 10.34 13.39 -2.96
C GLN A 55 8.95 14.06 -2.91
N PRO A 56 8.42 14.31 -1.70
CA PRO A 56 7.13 14.97 -1.54
C PRO A 56 7.25 16.48 -1.79
N GLU A 57 7.06 16.88 -3.04
CA GLU A 57 7.01 18.27 -3.47
C GLU A 57 5.58 18.67 -3.85
N SER A 58 5.35 19.12 -5.10
CA SER A 58 4.02 19.38 -5.66
C SER A 58 3.25 18.11 -5.97
N ASN A 59 3.97 17.03 -6.25
CA ASN A 59 3.43 15.69 -6.46
C ASN A 59 4.21 14.69 -5.62
N LEU A 60 3.53 13.62 -5.19
CA LEU A 60 4.15 12.45 -4.56
C LEU A 60 3.73 11.22 -5.35
N SER A 61 4.70 10.49 -5.85
CA SER A 61 4.47 9.19 -6.48
C SER A 61 5.05 8.10 -5.60
N VAL A 62 4.25 7.11 -5.29
CA VAL A 62 4.63 5.90 -4.57
C VAL A 62 4.41 4.73 -5.52
N TYR A 63 5.43 3.92 -5.69
CA TYR A 63 5.37 2.72 -6.50
C TYR A 63 5.87 1.54 -5.68
N MET A 64 5.07 0.48 -5.61
CA MET A 64 5.38 -0.73 -4.86
C MET A 64 5.23 -1.93 -5.78
N ARG A 65 6.23 -2.79 -5.78
CA ARG A 65 6.24 -4.06 -6.51
C ARG A 65 6.43 -5.20 -5.53
N ASN A 66 5.73 -6.29 -5.77
CA ASN A 66 5.87 -7.53 -5.02
C ASN A 66 6.40 -8.61 -5.92
N PHE A 67 7.43 -9.29 -5.47
CA PHE A 67 8.05 -10.40 -6.16
C PHE A 67 7.86 -11.68 -5.37
N LYS A 68 7.67 -12.76 -6.07
CA LYS A 68 7.75 -14.14 -5.57
C LYS A 68 8.61 -14.93 -6.52
N GLU A 69 9.67 -15.59 -6.01
CA GLU A 69 10.62 -16.36 -6.84
C GLU A 69 11.11 -15.54 -8.05
N ASP A 70 11.56 -14.31 -7.82
CA ASP A 70 12.02 -13.34 -8.83
C ASP A 70 10.99 -12.94 -9.91
N LYS A 71 9.75 -13.38 -9.78
CA LYS A 71 8.66 -12.97 -10.68
C LYS A 71 7.83 -11.87 -10.02
N MET A 72 7.59 -10.78 -10.75
CA MET A 72 6.67 -9.77 -10.33
C MET A 72 5.23 -10.31 -10.36
N VAL A 73 4.59 -10.37 -9.20
CA VAL A 73 3.24 -10.94 -9.04
C VAL A 73 2.18 -9.85 -8.86
N PHE A 74 2.60 -8.68 -8.38
CA PHE A 74 1.69 -7.59 -8.10
C PHE A 74 2.43 -6.25 -8.06
N ASP A 75 1.82 -5.20 -8.56
CA ASP A 75 2.32 -3.83 -8.45
C ASP A 75 1.20 -2.85 -8.10
N VAL A 76 1.57 -1.75 -7.45
CA VAL A 76 0.69 -0.64 -7.09
C VAL A 76 1.38 0.67 -7.37
N ALA A 77 0.68 1.58 -8.03
CA ALA A 77 1.10 2.96 -8.22
C ALA A 77 0.11 3.91 -7.56
N LEU A 78 0.60 4.79 -6.70
CA LEU A 78 -0.17 5.86 -6.08
C LEU A 78 0.43 7.20 -6.49
N ASN A 79 -0.36 8.05 -7.12
CA ASN A 79 0.04 9.40 -7.50
C ASN A 79 -0.84 10.41 -6.77
N LEU A 80 -0.19 11.26 -5.97
CA LEU A 80 -0.84 12.29 -5.18
C LEU A 80 -0.41 13.66 -5.65
N LYS A 81 -1.34 14.61 -5.71
CA LYS A 81 -1.08 16.01 -5.99
C LYS A 81 -1.32 16.84 -4.74
N ARG A 82 -0.32 17.65 -4.36
CA ARG A 82 -0.43 18.56 -3.23
C ARG A 82 -1.56 19.55 -3.44
N LYS A 83 -2.39 19.75 -2.42
CA LYS A 83 -3.41 20.78 -2.36
C LYS A 83 -3.14 21.70 -1.20
N VAL A 84 -3.43 22.99 -1.38
CA VAL A 84 -3.39 23.95 -0.27
C VAL A 84 -4.45 23.57 0.75
N PHE A 85 -4.05 23.47 2.03
CA PHE A 85 -4.96 23.20 3.11
C PHE A 85 -5.76 24.49 3.41
N SER A 86 -7.04 24.47 3.12
CA SER A 86 -7.97 25.58 3.39
C SER A 86 -9.36 25.01 3.69
N ASN A 87 -10.19 25.77 4.39
CA ASN A 87 -11.56 25.37 4.71
C ASN A 87 -12.35 25.03 3.42
N ARG A 88 -12.12 25.78 2.34
CA ARG A 88 -12.78 25.57 1.05
C ARG A 88 -12.32 24.26 0.40
N SER A 89 -11.03 23.92 0.46
CA SER A 89 -10.52 22.68 -0.09
C SER A 89 -10.97 21.46 0.71
N LEU A 90 -11.04 21.60 2.04
CA LEU A 90 -11.55 20.57 2.94
C LEU A 90 -13.04 20.30 2.69
N PHE A 91 -13.86 21.37 2.67
CA PHE A 91 -15.29 21.25 2.38
C PHE A 91 -15.57 20.58 1.03
N ARG A 92 -14.81 20.97 -0.01
CA ARG A 92 -14.92 20.34 -1.33
C ARG A 92 -14.54 18.87 -1.31
N ALA A 93 -13.52 18.47 -0.53
CA ALA A 93 -13.13 17.08 -0.39
C ALA A 93 -14.23 16.26 0.30
N ILE A 94 -14.83 16.79 1.38
CA ILE A 94 -15.95 16.14 2.09
C ILE A 94 -17.17 15.97 1.17
N LEU A 95 -17.53 17.01 0.42
CA LEU A 95 -18.65 16.92 -0.54
C LEU A 95 -18.38 15.93 -1.69
N ARG A 96 -17.13 15.84 -2.13
CA ARG A 96 -16.76 14.91 -3.22
C ARG A 96 -16.72 13.46 -2.77
N PHE A 97 -16.41 13.22 -1.49
CA PHE A 97 -16.23 11.88 -0.92
C PHE A 97 -17.02 11.67 0.38
N PRO A 98 -18.35 11.90 0.38
CA PRO A 98 -19.13 11.93 1.61
C PRO A 98 -19.12 10.62 2.40
N PHE A 99 -19.02 9.49 1.72
CA PHE A 99 -19.08 8.16 2.32
C PHE A 99 -17.87 7.29 1.94
N ILE A 100 -16.69 7.90 1.84
CA ILE A 100 -15.49 7.19 1.36
C ILE A 100 -15.19 5.94 2.20
N THR A 101 -15.33 6.04 3.52
CA THR A 101 -15.07 4.91 4.43
C THR A 101 -16.03 3.75 4.19
N LEU A 102 -17.32 4.03 4.07
CA LEU A 102 -18.33 3.00 3.76
C LEU A 102 -18.08 2.36 2.39
N MET A 103 -17.72 3.17 1.40
CA MET A 103 -17.41 2.68 0.05
C MET A 103 -16.16 1.80 0.04
N VAL A 104 -15.12 2.16 0.81
CA VAL A 104 -13.91 1.34 0.96
C VAL A 104 -14.25 0.01 1.62
N VAL A 105 -14.97 0.03 2.74
CA VAL A 105 -15.41 -1.19 3.44
C VAL A 105 -16.23 -2.09 2.51
N TYR A 106 -17.21 -1.52 1.81
CA TYR A 106 -18.01 -2.28 0.84
C TYR A 106 -17.14 -2.93 -0.25
N ARG A 107 -16.20 -2.17 -0.85
CA ARG A 107 -15.32 -2.69 -1.90
C ARG A 107 -14.40 -3.80 -1.40
N ILE A 108 -13.87 -3.68 -0.18
CA ILE A 108 -13.03 -4.73 0.42
C ILE A 108 -13.83 -6.03 0.55
N HIS A 109 -15.02 -5.98 1.13
CA HIS A 109 -15.86 -7.17 1.30
C HIS A 109 -16.33 -7.74 -0.04
N TRP A 110 -16.66 -6.88 -1.00
CA TRP A 110 -17.01 -7.30 -2.36
C TRP A 110 -15.87 -8.05 -3.05
N GLN A 111 -14.65 -7.53 -2.97
CA GLN A 111 -13.48 -8.22 -3.54
C GLN A 111 -13.19 -9.53 -2.82
N ALA A 112 -13.29 -9.56 -1.50
CA ALA A 112 -13.14 -10.80 -0.73
C ALA A 112 -14.19 -11.86 -1.16
N PHE A 113 -15.43 -11.46 -1.38
CA PHE A 113 -16.50 -12.33 -1.87
C PHE A 113 -16.20 -12.88 -3.28
N ILE A 114 -15.72 -12.03 -4.20
CA ILE A 114 -15.30 -12.47 -5.54
C ILE A 114 -14.17 -13.49 -5.46
N LEU A 115 -13.15 -13.24 -4.62
CA LEU A 115 -12.04 -14.17 -4.42
C LEU A 115 -12.48 -15.49 -3.81
N TYR A 116 -13.43 -15.45 -2.88
CA TYR A 116 -14.05 -16.65 -2.30
C TYR A 116 -14.75 -17.49 -3.36
N ILE A 117 -15.57 -16.88 -4.24
CA ILE A 117 -16.23 -17.59 -5.35
C ILE A 117 -15.19 -18.19 -6.31
N LYS A 118 -14.12 -17.47 -6.60
CA LYS A 118 -13.00 -17.92 -7.44
C LYS A 118 -12.13 -18.98 -6.77
N ARG A 119 -12.44 -19.38 -5.53
CA ARG A 119 -11.66 -20.35 -4.74
C ARG A 119 -10.19 -19.97 -4.63
N ALA A 120 -9.91 -18.69 -4.47
CA ALA A 120 -8.54 -18.22 -4.23
C ALA A 120 -7.98 -18.87 -2.94
N PRO A 121 -6.69 -19.27 -2.92
CA PRO A 121 -6.09 -19.86 -1.74
C PRO A 121 -6.15 -18.89 -0.55
N PHE A 122 -6.53 -19.41 0.61
CA PHE A 122 -6.64 -18.65 1.85
C PHE A 122 -5.50 -19.03 2.79
N PHE A 123 -4.71 -18.05 3.23
CA PHE A 123 -3.60 -18.25 4.16
C PHE A 123 -4.01 -17.75 5.54
N THR A 124 -3.92 -18.63 6.53
CA THR A 124 -4.19 -18.28 7.92
C THR A 124 -3.06 -17.40 8.45
N HIS A 125 -3.38 -16.53 9.41
CA HIS A 125 -2.36 -15.70 10.07
C HIS A 125 -1.34 -16.59 10.80
N PRO A 126 -0.01 -16.31 10.68
CA PRO A 126 1.04 -17.14 11.28
C PRO A 126 0.88 -17.38 12.78
N ASP A 127 0.42 -16.38 13.54
CA ASP A 127 0.23 -16.48 14.99
C ASP A 127 -1.02 -17.26 15.42
N LYS A 128 -1.79 -17.81 14.48
CA LYS A 128 -2.98 -18.62 14.74
C LYS A 128 -2.82 -20.09 14.34
N LEU A 129 -1.61 -20.46 14.00
CA LEU A 129 -1.17 -21.83 13.80
C LEU A 129 -0.49 -22.34 15.08
#